data_06f84059cc5a78c606f39764fdd34cfd
#
_entry.id   06f84059cc5a78c606f39764fdd34cfd
#
_cell.length_a   1.000
_cell.length_b   1.000
_cell.length_c   1.000
_cell.angle_alpha   90.00
_cell.angle_beta   90.00
_cell.angle_gamma   90.00
#
_symmetry.space_group_name_H-M   'P 1'
#
loop_
_entity.id
_entity.type
_entity.pdbx_description
1 polymer ?
#
loop_
_entity_poly.entity_id
_entity_poly.type
_entity_poly.pdbx_seq_one_letter_code
_entity_poly.pdbx_strand_id
1 'polypeptide(L)'
;IIAYPVKEIGEKFEEIFEETVKLNTLDNELYRKIQQSIIDALDRGICVHILGKGENETDLTVSLHTLENPEKQTNFENCVADVNIPVGEVFTSPMLKGTNGTLAVSRVFLNGLEYRGLKLLFKDGKIAEYTCKNFETEDENKSFLKENLLHHHETLPLGEFAIGTNTTAYVMAQKYNIAHLLPILIAEKMGPHFAVGDTCYSWSEDTAVYNPDGKEIIARDNEVSILRKEDISKAYLGCHTDITIPYDELDKIWVEIENGENIEIIRDGKFVLEGTEKLNEPFCG
;
A
#
# COMPACT_ATOMS: atom_id res chain seq x y z
N ILE A 1 8.74 15.55 -4.91
CA ILE A 1 9.31 15.21 -3.58
C ILE A 1 10.35 14.12 -3.79
N ILE A 2 11.47 14.20 -3.08
CA ILE A 2 12.55 13.21 -3.16
C ILE A 2 12.96 12.78 -1.75
N ALA A 3 13.07 11.47 -1.53
CA ALA A 3 13.40 10.92 -0.23
C ALA A 3 14.90 10.62 -0.10
N TYR A 4 15.49 11.05 1.00
CA TYR A 4 16.87 10.74 1.38
C TYR A 4 16.97 10.40 2.87
N PRO A 5 17.88 9.50 3.25
CA PRO A 5 18.17 9.24 4.66
C PRO A 5 18.88 10.46 5.29
N VAL A 6 18.72 10.60 6.59
CA VAL A 6 19.42 11.58 7.40
C VAL A 6 20.56 10.90 8.18
N LYS A 7 21.53 11.69 8.70
CA LYS A 7 22.73 11.13 9.38
C LYS A 7 22.41 10.28 10.61
N GLU A 8 21.26 10.51 11.22
CA GLU A 8 20.74 9.75 12.35
C GLU A 8 20.44 8.29 12.04
N ILE A 9 20.45 7.91 10.73
CA ILE A 9 20.32 6.51 10.29
C ILE A 9 21.47 5.63 10.79
N GLY A 10 22.61 6.21 11.18
CA GLY A 10 23.69 5.50 11.85
C GLY A 10 25.05 5.59 11.15
N GLU A 11 26.01 4.78 11.64
CA GLU A 11 27.41 4.80 11.21
C GLU A 11 27.63 4.53 9.71
N LYS A 12 26.69 3.80 9.08
CA LYS A 12 26.73 3.48 7.64
C LYS A 12 26.03 4.50 6.75
N PHE A 13 25.83 5.73 7.25
CA PHE A 13 25.10 6.77 6.52
C PHE A 13 25.58 6.96 5.08
N GLU A 14 26.89 7.02 4.84
CA GLU A 14 27.44 7.26 3.51
C GLU A 14 27.10 6.12 2.53
N GLU A 15 27.24 4.85 2.97
CA GLU A 15 26.87 3.68 2.16
C GLU A 15 25.35 3.68 1.87
N ILE A 16 24.53 3.93 2.88
CA ILE A 16 23.07 3.95 2.76
C ILE A 16 22.64 5.10 1.85
N PHE A 17 23.28 6.25 1.95
CA PHE A 17 22.99 7.40 1.10
C PHE A 17 23.32 7.09 -0.36
N GLU A 18 24.46 6.45 -0.66
CA GLU A 18 24.82 6.02 -2.00
C GLU A 18 23.81 5.00 -2.57
N GLU A 19 23.39 4.02 -1.77
CA GLU A 19 22.35 3.06 -2.17
C GLU A 19 21.00 3.78 -2.43
N THR A 20 20.65 4.79 -1.60
CA THR A 20 19.43 5.59 -1.80
C THR A 20 19.50 6.40 -3.10
N VAL A 21 20.66 6.94 -3.48
CA VAL A 21 20.84 7.60 -4.78
C VAL A 21 20.56 6.62 -5.91
N LYS A 22 21.01 5.37 -5.81
CA LYS A 22 20.69 4.32 -6.80
C LYS A 22 19.19 4.03 -6.87
N LEU A 23 18.51 3.96 -5.71
CA LEU A 23 17.04 3.81 -5.66
C LEU A 23 16.33 4.96 -6.37
N ASN A 24 16.77 6.18 -6.13
CA ASN A 24 16.17 7.39 -6.70
C ASN A 24 16.44 7.53 -8.20
N THR A 25 17.34 6.73 -8.76
CA THR A 25 17.74 6.74 -10.19
C THR A 25 17.42 5.44 -10.92
N LEU A 26 16.52 4.61 -10.38
CA LEU A 26 16.02 3.42 -11.06
C LEU A 26 15.40 3.79 -12.41
N ASP A 27 15.45 2.84 -13.35
CA ASP A 27 14.91 3.03 -14.71
C ASP A 27 13.38 3.24 -14.67
N ASN A 28 12.98 4.51 -14.68
CA ASN A 28 11.59 4.92 -14.61
C ASN A 28 10.74 4.36 -15.75
N GLU A 29 11.30 4.26 -16.98
CA GLU A 29 10.58 3.70 -18.11
C GLU A 29 10.35 2.19 -17.99
N LEU A 30 11.32 1.48 -17.41
CA LEU A 30 11.17 0.06 -17.10
C LEU A 30 10.08 -0.15 -16.04
N TYR A 31 10.14 0.60 -14.94
CA TYR A 31 9.14 0.49 -13.87
C TYR A 31 7.75 0.86 -14.36
N ARG A 32 7.61 1.90 -15.17
CA ARG A 32 6.33 2.26 -15.79
C ARG A 32 5.70 1.09 -16.56
N LYS A 33 6.50 0.35 -17.32
CA LYS A 33 6.01 -0.80 -18.08
C LYS A 33 5.65 -1.98 -17.19
N ILE A 34 6.47 -2.27 -16.19
CA ILE A 34 6.22 -3.36 -15.23
C ILE A 34 4.94 -3.06 -14.44
N GLN A 35 4.81 -1.86 -13.91
CA GLN A 35 3.64 -1.40 -13.16
C GLN A 35 2.38 -1.40 -14.04
N GLN A 36 2.50 -1.05 -15.32
CA GLN A 36 1.39 -1.13 -16.25
C GLN A 36 0.90 -2.58 -16.43
N SER A 37 1.80 -3.57 -16.50
CA SER A 37 1.40 -4.99 -16.56
C SER A 37 0.61 -5.41 -15.32
N ILE A 38 0.96 -4.90 -14.14
CA ILE A 38 0.22 -5.13 -12.90
C ILE A 38 -1.16 -4.47 -12.96
N ILE A 39 -1.23 -3.21 -13.40
CA ILE A 39 -2.49 -2.46 -13.55
C ILE A 39 -3.43 -3.16 -14.54
N ASP A 40 -2.90 -3.60 -15.70
CA ASP A 40 -3.69 -4.27 -16.73
C ASP A 40 -4.31 -5.60 -16.21
N ALA A 41 -3.64 -6.27 -15.28
CA ALA A 41 -4.19 -7.45 -14.61
C ALA A 41 -5.25 -7.06 -13.56
N LEU A 42 -4.96 -6.04 -12.73
CA LEU A 42 -5.85 -5.56 -11.67
C LEU A 42 -7.15 -4.95 -12.21
N ASP A 43 -7.08 -4.19 -13.31
CA ASP A 43 -8.24 -3.54 -13.95
C ASP A 43 -9.26 -4.54 -14.54
N ARG A 44 -8.88 -5.81 -14.68
CA ARG A 44 -9.79 -6.88 -15.09
C ARG A 44 -10.62 -7.43 -13.93
N GLY A 45 -10.26 -7.08 -12.71
CA GLY A 45 -10.80 -7.69 -11.50
C GLY A 45 -12.00 -6.97 -10.91
N ILE A 46 -12.72 -7.72 -10.09
CA ILE A 46 -13.78 -7.21 -9.21
C ILE A 46 -13.29 -7.01 -7.78
N CYS A 47 -12.29 -7.79 -7.38
CA CYS A 47 -11.62 -7.66 -6.10
C CYS A 47 -10.21 -8.26 -6.14
N VAL A 48 -9.40 -7.87 -5.16
CA VAL A 48 -8.05 -8.39 -4.93
C VAL A 48 -8.03 -9.11 -3.59
N HIS A 49 -7.41 -10.28 -3.58
CA HIS A 49 -7.20 -11.06 -2.37
C HIS A 49 -5.74 -11.02 -1.95
N ILE A 50 -5.51 -10.84 -0.67
CA ILE A 50 -4.18 -10.76 -0.06
C ILE A 50 -4.09 -11.78 1.06
N LEU A 51 -3.10 -12.67 0.99
CA LEU A 51 -2.78 -13.64 2.04
C LEU A 51 -1.39 -13.41 2.58
N GLY A 52 -1.29 -13.37 3.91
CA GLY A 52 -0.03 -13.43 4.63
C GLY A 52 0.49 -14.85 4.81
N LYS A 53 1.72 -15.00 5.27
CA LYS A 53 2.32 -16.30 5.63
C LYS A 53 3.04 -16.26 6.98
N GLY A 54 3.28 -17.46 7.54
CA GLY A 54 3.95 -17.59 8.83
C GLY A 54 3.10 -17.04 9.97
N GLU A 55 3.61 -16.06 10.68
CA GLU A 55 2.88 -15.38 11.76
C GLU A 55 2.00 -14.22 11.26
N ASN A 56 2.08 -13.88 9.99
CA ASN A 56 1.22 -12.87 9.37
C ASN A 56 -0.13 -13.49 9.02
N GLU A 57 -1.15 -13.12 9.78
CA GLU A 57 -2.52 -13.63 9.63
C GLU A 57 -3.37 -12.80 8.66
N THR A 58 -2.75 -12.11 7.70
CA THR A 58 -3.52 -11.37 6.69
C THR A 58 -4.33 -12.35 5.85
N ASP A 59 -5.62 -12.07 5.76
CA ASP A 59 -6.59 -12.67 4.84
C ASP A 59 -7.63 -11.59 4.54
N LEU A 60 -7.34 -10.80 3.50
CA LEU A 60 -8.07 -9.57 3.17
C LEU A 60 -8.53 -9.61 1.72
N THR A 61 -9.79 -9.30 1.51
CA THR A 61 -10.38 -9.05 0.19
C THR A 61 -10.63 -7.54 0.05
N VAL A 62 -10.10 -6.95 -1.00
CA VAL A 62 -10.26 -5.53 -1.35
C VAL A 62 -11.12 -5.41 -2.61
N SER A 63 -12.27 -4.76 -2.50
CA SER A 63 -13.20 -4.54 -3.62
C SER A 63 -12.71 -3.40 -4.53
N LEU A 64 -12.86 -3.58 -5.83
CA LEU A 64 -12.47 -2.61 -6.85
C LEU A 64 -13.71 -1.91 -7.46
N HIS A 65 -13.50 -0.71 -7.99
CA HIS A 65 -14.53 -0.03 -8.78
C HIS A 65 -14.73 -0.72 -10.12
N THR A 66 -15.98 -0.74 -10.60
CA THR A 66 -16.29 -1.23 -11.95
C THR A 66 -15.88 -0.20 -13.00
N LEU A 67 -15.07 -0.61 -13.97
CA LEU A 67 -14.70 0.22 -15.10
C LEU A 67 -15.82 0.20 -16.15
N GLU A 68 -16.48 1.34 -16.38
CA GLU A 68 -17.50 1.48 -17.43
C GLU A 68 -16.88 1.47 -18.84
N ASN A 69 -15.67 2.00 -18.96
CA ASN A 69 -14.91 2.05 -20.21
C ASN A 69 -13.43 1.70 -19.99
N PRO A 70 -13.08 0.40 -19.95
CA PRO A 70 -11.70 -0.04 -19.68
C PRO A 70 -10.63 0.44 -20.68
N GLU A 71 -11.06 0.90 -21.86
CA GLU A 71 -10.12 1.48 -22.86
C GLU A 71 -9.67 2.91 -22.48
N LYS A 72 -10.45 3.61 -21.64
CA LYS A 72 -10.20 5.01 -21.26
C LYS A 72 -10.07 5.24 -19.76
N GLN A 73 -10.36 4.21 -18.97
CA GLN A 73 -10.41 4.28 -17.52
C GLN A 73 -9.52 3.22 -16.88
N THR A 74 -9.04 3.50 -15.69
CA THR A 74 -8.28 2.59 -14.84
C THR A 74 -8.64 2.82 -13.38
N ASN A 75 -8.50 1.78 -12.56
CA ASN A 75 -8.66 1.89 -11.11
C ASN A 75 -7.36 2.29 -10.40
N PHE A 76 -6.21 2.03 -11.02
CA PHE A 76 -4.93 2.19 -10.36
C PHE A 76 -4.09 3.29 -10.99
N GLU A 77 -3.42 4.06 -10.13
CA GLU A 77 -2.36 4.97 -10.55
C GLU A 77 -1.05 4.21 -10.77
N ASN A 78 -0.40 4.48 -11.88
CA ASN A 78 0.96 4.04 -12.17
C ASN A 78 1.93 5.08 -11.62
N CYS A 79 2.30 4.95 -10.33
CA CYS A 79 3.14 5.91 -9.63
C CYS A 79 4.60 5.78 -10.10
N VAL A 80 4.92 6.59 -11.09
CA VAL A 80 6.28 6.75 -11.61
C VAL A 80 7.01 7.88 -10.89
N ALA A 81 8.31 8.04 -11.12
CA ALA A 81 9.13 9.04 -10.46
C ALA A 81 8.94 10.46 -11.09
N ASP A 82 7.71 10.96 -11.10
CA ASP A 82 7.34 12.30 -11.60
C ASP A 82 6.98 13.26 -10.46
N VAL A 83 6.23 12.81 -9.45
CA VAL A 83 5.86 13.59 -8.26
C VAL A 83 6.66 13.12 -7.04
N ASN A 84 6.72 11.83 -6.80
CA ASN A 84 7.43 11.19 -5.70
C ASN A 84 8.61 10.35 -6.20
N ILE A 85 9.78 10.52 -5.59
CA ILE A 85 11.00 9.79 -5.91
C ILE A 85 11.46 9.07 -4.62
N PRO A 86 11.68 7.75 -4.67
CA PRO A 86 11.82 6.84 -5.82
C PRO A 86 10.51 6.40 -6.45
N VAL A 87 10.60 5.81 -7.65
CA VAL A 87 9.51 5.08 -8.32
C VAL A 87 9.15 3.83 -7.53
N GLY A 88 7.90 3.38 -7.67
CA GLY A 88 7.65 2.00 -7.40
C GLY A 88 6.39 1.62 -6.66
N GLU A 89 5.22 1.98 -7.19
CA GLU A 89 3.94 1.45 -6.71
C GLU A 89 2.84 1.59 -7.76
N VAL A 90 1.81 0.78 -7.58
CA VAL A 90 0.50 0.96 -8.18
C VAL A 90 -0.52 1.03 -7.06
N PHE A 91 -1.37 2.06 -7.04
CA PHE A 91 -2.30 2.28 -5.93
C PHE A 91 -3.70 2.66 -6.40
N THR A 92 -4.69 2.47 -5.52
CA THR A 92 -6.09 2.78 -5.75
C THR A 92 -6.77 3.22 -4.46
N SER A 93 -7.82 4.04 -4.57
CA SER A 93 -8.79 4.21 -3.49
C SER A 93 -9.87 3.14 -3.65
N PRO A 94 -9.87 2.08 -2.80
CA PRO A 94 -10.76 0.94 -3.00
C PRO A 94 -12.22 1.26 -2.66
N MET A 95 -13.15 0.47 -3.19
CA MET A 95 -14.52 0.41 -2.69
C MET A 95 -14.50 -0.11 -1.26
N LEU A 96 -15.23 0.55 -0.34
CA LEU A 96 -15.35 0.07 1.03
C LEU A 96 -16.30 -1.12 1.12
N LYS A 97 -17.46 -1.02 0.47
CA LYS A 97 -18.44 -2.10 0.44
C LYS A 97 -17.86 -3.34 -0.22
N GLY A 98 -17.86 -4.46 0.50
CA GLY A 98 -17.29 -5.73 0.05
C GLY A 98 -15.81 -5.89 0.38
N THR A 99 -15.12 -4.86 0.86
CA THR A 99 -13.76 -4.96 1.40
C THR A 99 -13.83 -5.52 2.82
N ASN A 100 -13.39 -6.77 2.99
CA ASN A 100 -13.55 -7.52 4.23
C ASN A 100 -12.34 -8.39 4.51
N GLY A 101 -12.09 -8.65 5.80
CA GLY A 101 -11.05 -9.57 6.23
C GLY A 101 -10.06 -8.93 7.19
N THR A 102 -8.94 -9.59 7.38
CA THR A 102 -7.91 -9.20 8.34
C THR A 102 -6.67 -8.70 7.63
N LEU A 103 -6.18 -7.54 8.04
CA LEU A 103 -4.83 -7.07 7.77
C LEU A 103 -3.98 -7.31 9.01
N ALA A 104 -2.86 -7.98 8.87
CA ALA A 104 -1.93 -8.23 9.96
C ALA A 104 -0.49 -7.99 9.53
N VAL A 105 0.35 -7.52 10.45
CA VAL A 105 1.81 -7.42 10.28
C VAL A 105 2.50 -7.77 11.58
N SER A 106 3.61 -8.51 11.50
CA SER A 106 4.35 -8.93 12.70
C SER A 106 4.97 -7.71 13.40
N ARG A 107 5.49 -6.77 12.62
CA ARG A 107 6.14 -5.56 13.10
C ARG A 107 6.11 -4.47 12.04
N VAL A 108 5.67 -3.28 12.42
CA VAL A 108 5.67 -2.10 11.54
C VAL A 108 5.98 -0.83 12.35
N PHE A 109 6.53 0.18 11.69
CA PHE A 109 6.79 1.50 12.29
C PHE A 109 5.91 2.53 11.58
N LEU A 110 5.02 3.16 12.35
CA LEU A 110 4.08 4.15 11.85
C LEU A 110 4.28 5.44 12.65
N ASN A 111 4.55 6.54 11.98
CA ASN A 111 4.78 7.84 12.61
C ASN A 111 5.85 7.80 13.74
N GLY A 112 6.90 6.99 13.57
CA GLY A 112 7.97 6.84 14.54
C GLY A 112 7.68 5.93 15.73
N LEU A 113 6.49 5.33 15.79
CA LEU A 113 6.09 4.37 16.82
C LEU A 113 6.18 2.94 16.28
N GLU A 114 6.66 2.02 17.10
CA GLU A 114 6.69 0.59 16.79
C GLU A 114 5.35 -0.05 17.12
N TYR A 115 4.82 -0.83 16.17
CA TYR A 115 3.64 -1.69 16.35
C TYR A 115 4.05 -3.13 16.18
N ARG A 116 3.81 -3.96 17.18
CA ARG A 116 4.10 -5.39 17.19
C ARG A 116 2.83 -6.21 17.12
N GLY A 117 2.77 -7.17 16.20
CA GLY A 117 1.60 -8.02 15.99
C GLY A 117 0.33 -7.20 15.77
N LEU A 118 0.44 -6.13 14.96
CA LEU A 118 -0.72 -5.31 14.59
C LEU A 118 -1.69 -6.15 13.78
N LYS A 119 -2.97 -6.09 14.16
CA LYS A 119 -4.05 -6.79 13.48
C LYS A 119 -5.30 -5.92 13.44
N LEU A 120 -5.82 -5.70 12.22
CA LEU A 120 -7.03 -4.93 11.96
C LEU A 120 -8.03 -5.81 11.24
N LEU A 121 -9.26 -5.91 11.76
CA LEU A 121 -10.37 -6.58 11.09
C LEU A 121 -11.22 -5.54 10.37
N PHE A 122 -11.37 -5.68 9.06
CA PHE A 122 -12.23 -4.84 8.24
C PHE A 122 -13.58 -5.50 7.97
N LYS A 123 -14.64 -4.68 8.08
CA LYS A 123 -16.01 -5.01 7.64
C LYS A 123 -16.52 -3.86 6.78
N ASP A 124 -16.86 -4.19 5.53
CA ASP A 124 -17.20 -3.19 4.52
C ASP A 124 -16.23 -2.00 4.55
N GLY A 125 -14.94 -2.32 4.43
CA GLY A 125 -13.84 -1.37 4.32
C GLY A 125 -13.56 -0.51 5.54
N LYS A 126 -14.21 -0.74 6.68
CA LYS A 126 -13.98 0.00 7.93
C LYS A 126 -13.41 -0.91 9.01
N ILE A 127 -12.53 -0.38 9.82
CA ILE A 127 -11.97 -1.11 10.97
C ILE A 127 -13.09 -1.42 11.96
N ALA A 128 -13.40 -2.72 12.12
CA ALA A 128 -14.39 -3.21 13.08
C ALA A 128 -13.74 -3.64 14.39
N GLU A 129 -12.55 -4.25 14.32
CA GLU A 129 -11.78 -4.69 15.48
C GLU A 129 -10.29 -4.42 15.23
N TYR A 130 -9.55 -4.18 16.31
CA TYR A 130 -8.11 -3.93 16.23
C TYR A 130 -7.40 -4.41 17.49
N THR A 131 -6.18 -4.91 17.32
CA THR A 131 -5.31 -5.33 18.43
C THR A 131 -3.84 -5.22 18.03
N CYS A 132 -2.95 -5.22 19.03
CA CYS A 132 -1.52 -5.35 18.86
C CYS A 132 -0.92 -6.09 20.08
N LYS A 133 0.40 -6.29 20.06
CA LYS A 133 1.16 -6.99 21.13
C LYS A 133 2.25 -6.08 21.71
N ASN A 134 1.97 -4.80 21.83
CA ASN A 134 2.93 -3.82 22.39
C ASN A 134 3.03 -3.88 23.90
N PHE A 135 1.91 -4.19 24.56
CA PHE A 135 1.75 -4.18 26.01
C PHE A 135 1.20 -5.53 26.51
N GLU A 136 1.26 -5.74 27.84
CA GLU A 136 0.82 -6.99 28.45
C GLU A 136 -0.70 -7.16 28.46
N THR A 137 -1.45 -6.07 28.56
CA THR A 137 -2.92 -6.10 28.63
C THR A 137 -3.58 -5.69 27.31
N GLU A 138 -4.77 -6.26 27.07
CA GLU A 138 -5.57 -5.91 25.90
C GLU A 138 -6.04 -4.44 25.94
N ASP A 139 -6.37 -3.94 27.13
CA ASP A 139 -6.84 -2.55 27.31
C ASP A 139 -5.75 -1.53 26.97
N GLU A 140 -4.49 -1.79 27.37
CA GLU A 140 -3.35 -0.95 27.01
C GLU A 140 -3.08 -0.96 25.49
N ASN A 141 -3.14 -2.14 24.87
CA ASN A 141 -2.99 -2.28 23.43
C ASN A 141 -4.11 -1.55 22.67
N LYS A 142 -5.36 -1.67 23.10
CA LYS A 142 -6.49 -0.94 22.50
C LYS A 142 -6.37 0.57 22.67
N SER A 143 -5.98 1.03 23.85
CA SER A 143 -5.78 2.47 24.12
C SER A 143 -4.66 3.04 23.23
N PHE A 144 -3.55 2.32 23.10
CA PHE A 144 -2.44 2.70 22.25
C PHE A 144 -2.87 2.84 20.77
N LEU A 145 -3.62 1.86 20.24
CA LEU A 145 -4.11 1.90 18.87
C LEU A 145 -5.17 3.00 18.68
N LYS A 146 -6.07 3.19 19.64
CA LYS A 146 -7.10 4.24 19.60
C LYS A 146 -6.48 5.64 19.51
N GLU A 147 -5.41 5.87 20.25
CA GLU A 147 -4.70 7.16 20.28
C GLU A 147 -3.84 7.37 19.04
N ASN A 148 -3.00 6.39 18.70
CA ASN A 148 -1.88 6.61 17.78
C ASN A 148 -2.16 6.15 16.34
N LEU A 149 -3.11 5.22 16.12
CA LEU A 149 -3.49 4.73 14.80
C LEU A 149 -4.86 5.27 14.37
N LEU A 150 -5.86 5.19 15.26
CA LEU A 150 -7.20 5.67 14.96
C LEU A 150 -7.38 7.18 15.21
N HIS A 151 -6.40 7.86 15.78
CA HIS A 151 -6.46 9.29 16.09
C HIS A 151 -7.75 9.70 16.81
N HIS A 152 -8.20 8.87 17.75
CA HIS A 152 -9.45 8.96 18.52
C HIS A 152 -10.75 8.79 17.70
N HIS A 153 -10.69 8.54 16.40
CA HIS A 153 -11.88 8.16 15.62
C HIS A 153 -12.45 6.83 16.08
N GLU A 154 -13.76 6.64 16.01
CA GLU A 154 -14.40 5.36 16.37
C GLU A 154 -13.97 4.23 15.42
N THR A 155 -13.79 4.56 14.15
CA THR A 155 -13.29 3.67 13.09
C THR A 155 -12.61 4.50 12.02
N LEU A 156 -11.76 3.87 11.21
CA LEU A 156 -11.19 4.46 9.99
C LEU A 156 -11.54 3.58 8.79
N PRO A 157 -11.81 4.18 7.62
CA PRO A 157 -11.95 3.44 6.38
C PRO A 157 -10.58 3.02 5.84
N LEU A 158 -10.57 2.02 4.96
CA LEU A 158 -9.45 1.75 4.08
C LEU A 158 -9.40 2.84 3.00
N GLY A 159 -8.45 3.74 3.10
CA GLY A 159 -8.29 4.88 2.17
C GLY A 159 -7.52 4.51 0.92
N GLU A 160 -6.60 3.52 1.05
CA GLU A 160 -5.74 3.08 -0.05
C GLU A 160 -5.44 1.59 0.02
N PHE A 161 -5.32 1.00 -1.16
CA PHE A 161 -4.64 -0.26 -1.40
C PHE A 161 -3.58 -0.05 -2.48
N ALA A 162 -2.35 -0.47 -2.20
CA ALA A 162 -1.24 -0.37 -3.13
C ALA A 162 -0.39 -1.63 -3.18
N ILE A 163 0.29 -1.83 -4.31
CA ILE A 163 1.36 -2.82 -4.45
C ILE A 163 2.66 -2.06 -4.70
N GLY A 164 3.48 -1.95 -3.64
CA GLY A 164 4.84 -1.45 -3.75
C GLY A 164 5.67 -2.37 -4.63
N THR A 165 6.44 -1.81 -5.54
CA THR A 165 7.25 -2.56 -6.53
C THR A 165 8.75 -2.32 -6.36
N ASN A 166 9.17 -1.47 -5.42
CA ASN A 166 10.57 -1.16 -5.20
C ASN A 166 11.27 -2.23 -4.34
N THR A 167 11.44 -3.41 -4.90
CA THR A 167 12.11 -4.54 -4.27
C THR A 167 13.59 -4.27 -3.97
N THR A 168 14.22 -3.36 -4.73
CA THR A 168 15.59 -2.90 -4.44
C THR A 168 15.64 -2.15 -3.11
N ALA A 169 14.66 -1.27 -2.83
CA ALA A 169 14.54 -0.59 -1.55
C ALA A 169 14.33 -1.59 -0.40
N TYR A 170 13.46 -2.59 -0.61
CA TYR A 170 13.23 -3.64 0.37
C TYR A 170 14.52 -4.39 0.73
N VAL A 171 15.27 -4.86 -0.28
CA VAL A 171 16.52 -5.59 -0.06
C VAL A 171 17.58 -4.71 0.64
N MET A 172 17.69 -3.44 0.25
CA MET A 172 18.55 -2.48 0.93
C MET A 172 18.15 -2.30 2.40
N ALA A 173 16.87 -2.13 2.69
CA ALA A 173 16.36 -1.98 4.04
C ALA A 173 16.66 -3.21 4.92
N GLN A 174 16.51 -4.42 4.37
CA GLN A 174 16.88 -5.66 5.05
C GLN A 174 18.39 -5.77 5.28
N LYS A 175 19.21 -5.50 4.27
CA LYS A 175 20.68 -5.56 4.33
C LYS A 175 21.26 -4.72 5.46
N TYR A 176 20.71 -3.53 5.67
CA TYR A 176 21.18 -2.60 6.69
C TYR A 176 20.34 -2.62 7.99
N ASN A 177 19.22 -3.36 8.01
CA ASN A 177 18.25 -3.39 9.11
C ASN A 177 17.71 -1.99 9.46
N ILE A 178 17.32 -1.21 8.45
CA ILE A 178 16.95 0.19 8.55
C ILE A 178 15.52 0.51 8.11
N ALA A 179 14.68 -0.49 7.87
CA ALA A 179 13.29 -0.27 7.41
C ALA A 179 12.54 0.78 8.27
N HIS A 180 12.78 0.76 9.59
CA HIS A 180 12.16 1.67 10.56
C HIS A 180 12.74 3.11 10.56
N LEU A 181 13.83 3.34 9.85
CA LEU A 181 14.53 4.63 9.78
C LEU A 181 14.39 5.30 8.40
N LEU A 182 13.84 4.57 7.43
CA LEU A 182 13.66 5.10 6.09
C LEU A 182 12.49 6.09 6.04
N PRO A 183 12.59 7.13 5.20
CA PRO A 183 11.45 8.00 4.90
C PRO A 183 10.26 7.21 4.38
N ILE A 184 9.04 7.65 4.71
CA ILE A 184 7.80 6.97 4.32
C ILE A 184 7.73 6.75 2.79
N LEU A 185 8.12 7.72 1.98
CA LEU A 185 8.16 7.60 0.50
C LEU A 185 9.02 6.45 -0.04
N ILE A 186 9.92 5.89 0.78
CA ILE A 186 10.67 4.68 0.45
C ILE A 186 10.01 3.48 1.10
N ALA A 187 9.63 3.61 2.37
CA ALA A 187 9.10 2.52 3.18
C ALA A 187 7.79 1.94 2.60
N GLU A 188 6.87 2.79 2.16
CA GLU A 188 5.60 2.38 1.54
C GLU A 188 5.82 1.53 0.28
N LYS A 189 6.85 1.83 -0.51
CA LYS A 189 7.13 1.15 -1.78
C LYS A 189 7.84 -0.21 -1.64
N MET A 190 8.19 -0.61 -0.41
CA MET A 190 8.90 -1.86 -0.12
C MET A 190 8.02 -3.09 0.02
N GLY A 191 6.73 -2.99 -0.30
CA GLY A 191 5.76 -4.08 -0.24
C GLY A 191 4.34 -3.62 -0.52
N PRO A 192 3.36 -4.54 -0.57
CA PRO A 192 1.97 -4.14 -0.59
C PRO A 192 1.64 -3.39 0.69
N HIS A 193 0.90 -2.27 0.54
CA HIS A 193 0.53 -1.45 1.68
C HIS A 193 -0.94 -1.01 1.61
N PHE A 194 -1.44 -0.62 2.77
CA PHE A 194 -2.84 -0.33 3.02
C PHE A 194 -2.91 0.90 3.90
N ALA A 195 -3.45 2.00 3.39
CA ALA A 195 -3.65 3.15 4.24
C ALA A 195 -5.01 3.13 4.94
N VAL A 196 -5.00 3.44 6.22
CA VAL A 196 -6.23 3.70 6.98
C VAL A 196 -6.43 5.20 7.15
N GLY A 197 -7.66 5.66 6.90
CA GLY A 197 -8.01 7.09 6.93
C GLY A 197 -8.47 7.63 5.58
N ASP A 198 -7.99 8.82 5.24
CA ASP A 198 -8.33 9.52 4.01
C ASP A 198 -7.73 8.84 2.77
N THR A 199 -8.31 9.07 1.59
CA THR A 199 -7.77 8.59 0.32
C THR A 199 -6.52 9.37 -0.09
N CYS A 200 -5.71 8.83 -1.01
CA CYS A 200 -4.57 9.55 -1.61
C CYS A 200 -4.97 10.80 -2.36
N TYR A 201 -6.23 10.89 -2.79
CA TYR A 201 -6.77 12.01 -3.54
C TYR A 201 -7.50 13.04 -2.68
N SER A 202 -7.44 12.93 -1.35
CA SER A 202 -8.10 13.85 -0.42
C SER A 202 -7.84 15.32 -0.77
N TRP A 203 -8.91 16.10 -0.90
CA TRP A 203 -8.95 17.49 -1.39
C TRP A 203 -8.68 17.67 -2.88
N SER A 204 -8.44 16.62 -3.65
CA SER A 204 -8.20 16.66 -5.11
C SER A 204 -9.04 15.69 -5.92
N GLU A 205 -10.00 14.99 -5.30
CA GLU A 205 -10.80 13.92 -5.90
C GLU A 205 -11.56 14.36 -7.15
N ASP A 206 -11.97 15.64 -7.20
CA ASP A 206 -12.70 16.23 -8.35
C ASP A 206 -11.77 16.65 -9.50
N THR A 207 -10.45 16.54 -9.32
CA THR A 207 -9.47 16.80 -10.36
C THR A 207 -9.20 15.51 -11.14
N ALA A 208 -9.39 15.54 -12.47
CA ALA A 208 -9.07 14.39 -13.30
C ALA A 208 -7.57 14.12 -13.32
N VAL A 209 -7.19 12.87 -13.05
CA VAL A 209 -5.81 12.39 -13.08
C VAL A 209 -5.71 11.30 -14.14
N TYR A 210 -4.59 11.24 -14.84
CA TYR A 210 -4.38 10.31 -15.94
C TYR A 210 -3.05 9.58 -15.76
N ASN A 211 -3.08 8.29 -16.05
CA ASN A 211 -1.86 7.50 -16.15
C ASN A 211 -1.02 7.86 -17.41
N PRO A 212 0.25 7.48 -17.45
CA PRO A 212 1.12 7.70 -18.63
C PRO A 212 0.59 7.08 -19.94
N ASP A 213 -0.30 6.10 -19.89
CA ASP A 213 -1.01 5.51 -21.04
C ASP A 213 -2.21 6.34 -21.53
N GLY A 214 -2.56 7.40 -20.80
CA GLY A 214 -3.66 8.32 -21.08
C GLY A 214 -5.01 7.89 -20.55
N LYS A 215 -5.12 6.80 -19.81
CA LYS A 215 -6.36 6.40 -19.13
C LYS A 215 -6.62 7.27 -17.90
N GLU A 216 -7.87 7.66 -17.71
CA GLU A 216 -8.31 8.38 -16.51
C GLU A 216 -8.42 7.44 -15.31
N ILE A 217 -7.83 7.83 -14.19
CA ILE A 217 -7.96 7.13 -12.92
C ILE A 217 -9.31 7.51 -12.33
N ILE A 218 -10.23 6.54 -12.23
CA ILE A 218 -11.59 6.77 -11.72
C ILE A 218 -11.72 6.51 -10.22
N ALA A 219 -10.87 5.65 -9.65
CA ALA A 219 -10.90 5.27 -8.24
C ALA A 219 -10.21 6.32 -7.34
N ARG A 220 -10.75 7.54 -7.35
CA ARG A 220 -10.29 8.66 -6.51
C ARG A 220 -11.12 8.84 -5.25
N ASP A 221 -12.30 8.26 -5.23
CA ASP A 221 -13.26 8.31 -4.14
C ASP A 221 -13.52 6.93 -3.54
N ASN A 222 -13.93 6.92 -2.29
CA ASN A 222 -14.63 5.81 -1.65
C ASN A 222 -15.95 6.32 -1.03
N GLU A 223 -16.70 5.44 -0.36
CA GLU A 223 -18.00 5.76 0.23
C GLU A 223 -17.93 6.78 1.40
N VAL A 224 -16.73 7.08 1.89
CA VAL A 224 -16.51 8.12 2.91
C VAL A 224 -16.12 9.43 2.24
N SER A 225 -15.10 9.45 1.39
CA SER A 225 -14.62 10.70 0.76
C SER A 225 -15.69 11.37 -0.11
N ILE A 226 -16.57 10.58 -0.77
CA ILE A 226 -17.68 11.11 -1.57
C ILE A 226 -18.67 11.94 -0.75
N LEU A 227 -18.75 11.75 0.56
CA LEU A 227 -19.65 12.52 1.45
C LEU A 227 -19.32 14.02 1.48
N ARG A 228 -18.11 14.43 1.01
CA ARG A 228 -17.74 15.85 0.88
C ARG A 228 -18.75 16.64 0.03
N LYS A 229 -19.43 15.98 -0.89
CA LYS A 229 -20.44 16.59 -1.76
C LYS A 229 -21.70 16.99 -1.00
N GLU A 230 -21.93 16.41 0.17
CA GLU A 230 -23.04 16.73 1.06
C GLU A 230 -22.56 17.51 2.29
N ASP A 231 -21.50 17.01 2.95
CA ASP A 231 -20.95 17.55 4.18
C ASP A 231 -19.46 17.23 4.28
N ILE A 232 -18.61 18.22 4.07
CA ILE A 232 -17.16 18.09 4.07
C ILE A 232 -16.60 17.54 5.39
N SER A 233 -17.28 17.81 6.51
CA SER A 233 -16.85 17.34 7.83
C SER A 233 -16.99 15.82 8.02
N LYS A 234 -17.73 15.15 7.13
CA LYS A 234 -17.93 13.69 7.15
C LYS A 234 -16.96 12.95 6.25
N ALA A 235 -16.28 13.65 5.36
CA ALA A 235 -15.45 13.07 4.31
C ALA A 235 -13.98 12.96 4.70
N TYR A 236 -13.46 13.94 5.43
CA TYR A 236 -12.05 14.03 5.74
C TYR A 236 -11.79 13.81 7.23
N LEU A 237 -10.95 12.83 7.51
CA LEU A 237 -10.61 12.40 8.87
C LEU A 237 -9.32 13.04 9.36
N GLY A 238 -8.54 13.62 8.44
CA GLY A 238 -7.28 14.31 8.73
C GLY A 238 -6.14 13.35 9.05
N CYS A 239 -6.24 12.09 8.64
CA CYS A 239 -5.19 11.10 8.77
C CYS A 239 -5.14 10.17 7.56
N HIS A 240 -3.91 9.73 7.24
CA HIS A 240 -3.62 8.73 6.22
C HIS A 240 -2.38 7.98 6.72
N THR A 241 -2.51 6.70 7.01
CA THR A 241 -1.43 5.92 7.64
C THR A 241 -1.22 4.60 6.91
N ASP A 242 -0.07 4.48 6.22
CA ASP A 242 0.30 3.34 5.41
C ASP A 242 0.85 2.21 6.25
N ILE A 243 0.25 1.03 6.12
CA ILE A 243 0.66 -0.20 6.78
C ILE A 243 1.20 -1.14 5.71
N THR A 244 2.50 -1.32 5.66
CA THR A 244 3.18 -2.16 4.67
C THR A 244 3.37 -3.58 5.18
N ILE A 245 2.99 -4.58 4.36
CA ILE A 245 3.33 -5.98 4.57
C ILE A 245 4.68 -6.22 3.89
N PRO A 246 5.74 -6.64 4.62
CA PRO A 246 7.00 -6.99 3.99
C PRO A 246 6.88 -8.26 3.14
N TYR A 247 7.66 -8.38 2.06
CA TYR A 247 7.55 -9.51 1.12
C TYR A 247 7.79 -10.88 1.76
N ASP A 248 8.60 -10.96 2.82
CA ASP A 248 8.86 -12.20 3.55
C ASP A 248 7.70 -12.65 4.45
N GLU A 249 6.74 -11.77 4.74
CA GLU A 249 5.49 -12.07 5.43
C GLU A 249 4.29 -12.29 4.48
N LEU A 250 4.51 -12.15 3.16
CA LEU A 250 3.46 -12.22 2.15
C LEU A 250 3.47 -13.60 1.47
N ASP A 251 2.32 -14.30 1.50
CA ASP A 251 2.13 -15.53 0.73
C ASP A 251 1.68 -15.19 -0.69
N LYS A 252 0.52 -14.53 -0.84
CA LYS A 252 -0.12 -14.43 -2.14
C LYS A 252 -0.92 -13.14 -2.31
N ILE A 253 -0.86 -12.59 -3.54
CA ILE A 253 -1.81 -11.59 -4.04
C ILE A 253 -2.33 -12.07 -5.37
N TRP A 254 -3.66 -12.10 -5.53
CA TRP A 254 -4.33 -12.39 -6.80
C TRP A 254 -5.56 -11.50 -6.97
N VAL A 255 -5.92 -11.26 -8.22
CA VAL A 255 -7.15 -10.57 -8.59
C VAL A 255 -8.17 -11.59 -9.07
N GLU A 256 -9.42 -11.48 -8.59
CA GLU A 256 -10.56 -12.26 -9.03
C GLU A 256 -11.32 -11.49 -10.12
N ILE A 257 -11.61 -12.15 -11.24
CA ILE A 257 -12.39 -11.57 -12.34
C ILE A 257 -13.82 -12.12 -12.35
N GLU A 258 -14.74 -11.42 -13.02
CA GLU A 258 -16.19 -11.72 -12.98
C GLU A 258 -16.57 -13.17 -13.30
N ASN A 259 -15.79 -13.87 -14.11
CA ASN A 259 -16.04 -15.27 -14.46
C ASN A 259 -15.54 -16.28 -13.40
N GLY A 260 -14.97 -15.79 -12.28
CA GLY A 260 -14.41 -16.60 -11.21
C GLY A 260 -12.98 -17.12 -11.47
N GLU A 261 -12.35 -16.71 -12.57
CA GLU A 261 -10.92 -16.96 -12.77
C GLU A 261 -10.07 -16.01 -11.93
N ASN A 262 -8.85 -16.44 -11.63
CA ASN A 262 -7.90 -15.69 -10.84
C ASN A 262 -6.62 -15.40 -11.63
N ILE A 263 -6.09 -14.18 -11.49
CA ILE A 263 -4.79 -13.80 -12.02
C ILE A 263 -3.86 -13.56 -10.82
N GLU A 264 -2.83 -14.39 -10.70
CA GLU A 264 -1.84 -14.23 -9.64
C GLU A 264 -0.84 -13.14 -9.99
N ILE A 265 -0.58 -12.26 -9.02
CA ILE A 265 0.41 -11.19 -9.13
C ILE A 265 1.64 -11.54 -8.31
N ILE A 266 1.44 -12.00 -7.07
CA ILE A 266 2.49 -12.39 -6.14
C ILE A 266 2.21 -13.78 -5.58
N ARG A 267 3.28 -14.60 -5.44
CA ARG A 267 3.27 -15.90 -4.77
C ARG A 267 4.57 -16.06 -3.98
N ASP A 268 4.46 -16.48 -2.71
CA ASP A 268 5.62 -16.63 -1.80
C ASP A 268 6.48 -15.37 -1.71
N GLY A 269 5.85 -14.18 -1.71
CA GLY A 269 6.53 -12.90 -1.66
C GLY A 269 7.28 -12.52 -2.93
N LYS A 270 7.06 -13.21 -4.06
CA LYS A 270 7.68 -12.93 -5.37
C LYS A 270 6.65 -12.62 -6.43
N PHE A 271 6.97 -11.70 -7.30
CA PHE A 271 6.14 -11.39 -8.46
C PHE A 271 6.15 -12.56 -9.44
N VAL A 272 4.95 -13.02 -9.85
CA VAL A 272 4.76 -14.16 -10.77
C VAL A 272 3.97 -13.78 -12.02
N LEU A 273 3.44 -12.57 -12.09
CA LEU A 273 2.77 -12.05 -13.27
C LEU A 273 3.77 -11.86 -14.41
N GLU A 274 3.39 -12.25 -15.63
CA GLU A 274 4.21 -12.03 -16.84
C GLU A 274 4.55 -10.54 -17.01
N GLY A 275 5.83 -10.27 -17.27
CA GLY A 275 6.37 -8.92 -17.42
C GLY A 275 6.84 -8.25 -16.13
N THR A 276 6.72 -8.94 -14.98
CA THR A 276 7.16 -8.42 -13.66
C THR A 276 8.44 -9.07 -13.14
N GLU A 277 9.04 -9.99 -13.89
CA GLU A 277 10.17 -10.85 -13.46
C GLU A 277 11.37 -10.06 -12.93
N LYS A 278 11.61 -8.90 -13.51
CA LYS A 278 12.69 -8.00 -13.10
C LYS A 278 12.60 -7.52 -11.66
N LEU A 279 11.38 -7.45 -11.11
CA LEU A 279 11.18 -7.10 -9.71
C LEU A 279 11.73 -8.15 -8.74
N ASN A 280 11.98 -9.37 -9.21
CA ASN A 280 12.56 -10.43 -8.40
C ASN A 280 14.11 -10.46 -8.41
N GLU A 281 14.75 -9.73 -9.33
CA GLU A 281 16.22 -9.73 -9.43
C GLU A 281 16.91 -9.31 -8.13
N PRO A 282 16.47 -8.27 -7.39
CA PRO A 282 17.08 -7.87 -6.13
C PRO A 282 17.07 -8.95 -5.04
N PHE A 283 16.08 -9.85 -5.05
CA PHE A 283 16.02 -10.95 -4.07
C PHE A 283 17.07 -12.04 -4.29
N CYS A 284 17.76 -12.05 -5.43
CA CYS A 284 18.73 -13.07 -5.81
C CYS A 284 20.19 -12.65 -5.56
N GLY A 285 20.41 -11.43 -5.09
CA GLY A 285 21.74 -10.81 -4.92
C GLY A 285 22.38 -10.97 -3.56
#